data_8d5dac42d93e81dca2f54d0c1425d5e4
#
_entry.id   8d5dac42d93e81dca2f54d0c1425d5e4
#
_cell.length_a   1.000
_cell.length_b   1.000
_cell.length_c   1.000
_cell.angle_alpha   90.00
_cell.angle_beta   90.00
_cell.angle_gamma   90.00
#
_symmetry.space_group_name_H-M   'P 1'
#
loop_
_entity.id
_entity.type
_entity.pdbx_description
1 polymer ?
#
loop_
_entity_poly.entity_id
_entity_poly.type
_entity_poly.pdbx_seq_one_letter_code
_entity_poly.pdbx_strand_id
1 'polypeptide(L)'
;MSPSVDALNIEASNQEQYLGLYSLNNLNNENIFVNNVDGYSLKVDNGVSVDMSYSSVYTALENYNKRIEIFKQPLSGVSKSGYINYSNKFIQNTEDHKVEFNGYQTIAGRQVHILSWNRQKLQRVQNDKNYYLVLDISENGYMYTIFIKANNPIGNLGGYEYLLSNFNTFQPTKAPYTYKSASVNLEEKNWNQETRDFYIKYFSDAANLTWGIFEPSTAMFNYDQLNYLENNINYNFPIILNYSEFENTYKHPNLKQRLETAYKNGKTLELTLQTNWKAIGTGNMVYDVLSGEYDYFLRDYAMTIKDFGHPVLFRFGNEMNGDWCPYSGYNTSRDPMVFKELYKYIYSIFEEAGVNNAIWVWNPNAESFPDFKWNDTLMYYPGDEYVDVVGLTAYNTGNYYASTGEKWQEFDDLYGNLYNEYYRNFGQPLMISEFASATLGGDKTQWVTNMFQNIKYYSNIKVAIWWDGSDKDANGQVARSYFIDDPITVLEIFKKYLKKSWKLDSYA
;
A
#
# COMPACT_ATOMS: atom_id res chain seq x y z
N MET A 1 -21.50 19.94 0.90
CA MET A 1 -22.03 18.58 0.91
C MET A 1 -21.23 17.84 -0.16
N SER A 2 -20.23 17.08 0.27
CA SER A 2 -19.46 16.21 -0.64
C SER A 2 -20.42 15.14 -1.19
N PRO A 3 -20.31 14.75 -2.46
CA PRO A 3 -21.07 13.62 -2.96
C PRO A 3 -20.74 12.38 -2.12
N SER A 4 -21.76 11.63 -1.74
CA SER A 4 -21.58 10.38 -0.99
C SER A 4 -20.69 9.43 -1.81
N VAL A 5 -19.95 8.55 -1.14
CA VAL A 5 -19.11 7.49 -1.77
C VAL A 5 -19.92 6.70 -2.82
N ASP A 6 -21.23 6.55 -2.61
CA ASP A 6 -22.15 5.95 -3.57
C ASP A 6 -22.29 6.75 -4.88
N ALA A 7 -22.19 8.08 -4.84
CA ALA A 7 -22.29 8.91 -6.03
C ALA A 7 -21.03 8.83 -6.91
N LEU A 8 -19.86 8.78 -6.32
CA LEU A 8 -18.57 8.60 -7.03
C LEU A 8 -18.49 7.21 -7.67
N ASN A 9 -18.93 6.17 -6.98
CA ASN A 9 -19.00 4.81 -7.53
C ASN A 9 -20.04 4.69 -8.67
N ILE A 10 -21.14 5.43 -8.62
CA ILE A 10 -22.14 5.47 -9.69
C ILE A 10 -21.60 6.20 -10.92
N GLU A 11 -20.85 7.29 -10.75
CA GLU A 11 -20.24 8.00 -11.88
C GLU A 11 -19.12 7.18 -12.54
N ALA A 12 -18.26 6.51 -11.77
CA ALA A 12 -17.24 5.62 -12.30
C ALA A 12 -17.86 4.42 -13.05
N SER A 13 -18.85 3.76 -12.47
CA SER A 13 -19.59 2.66 -13.10
C SER A 13 -20.23 3.06 -14.44
N ASN A 14 -20.78 4.26 -14.54
CA ASN A 14 -21.34 4.78 -15.81
C ASN A 14 -20.24 5.02 -16.86
N GLN A 15 -19.08 5.52 -16.46
CA GLN A 15 -17.95 5.74 -17.35
C GLN A 15 -17.37 4.43 -17.88
N GLU A 16 -17.21 3.43 -17.03
CA GLU A 16 -16.71 2.09 -17.38
C GLU A 16 -17.61 1.38 -18.39
N GLN A 17 -18.92 1.47 -18.21
CA GLN A 17 -19.90 0.95 -19.15
C GLN A 17 -19.87 1.72 -20.46
N TYR A 18 -19.75 3.05 -20.43
CA TYR A 18 -19.62 3.89 -21.62
C TYR A 18 -18.36 3.54 -22.44
N LEU A 19 -17.26 3.24 -21.78
CA LEU A 19 -16.03 2.76 -22.43
C LEU A 19 -16.17 1.34 -23.01
N GLY A 20 -17.24 0.63 -22.68
CA GLY A 20 -17.51 -0.73 -23.14
C GLY A 20 -16.58 -1.76 -22.51
N LEU A 21 -16.07 -1.51 -21.30
CA LEU A 21 -15.18 -2.45 -20.58
C LEU A 21 -15.92 -3.73 -20.22
N TYR A 22 -17.23 -3.63 -19.99
CA TYR A 22 -18.10 -4.77 -19.71
C TYR A 22 -19.48 -4.61 -20.34
N SER A 23 -20.24 -5.69 -20.34
CA SER A 23 -21.68 -5.67 -20.56
C SER A 23 -22.41 -6.59 -19.58
N LEU A 24 -23.63 -6.21 -19.22
CA LEU A 24 -24.59 -7.03 -18.48
C LEU A 24 -25.73 -7.40 -19.42
N ASN A 25 -25.83 -8.67 -19.77
CA ASN A 25 -26.82 -9.16 -20.72
C ASN A 25 -27.85 -10.04 -19.97
N ASN A 26 -29.14 -9.77 -20.15
CA ASN A 26 -30.18 -10.66 -19.68
C ASN A 26 -30.53 -11.67 -20.78
N LEU A 27 -30.12 -12.91 -20.61
CA LEU A 27 -30.38 -14.00 -21.54
C LEU A 27 -31.21 -15.07 -20.82
N ASN A 28 -32.42 -15.37 -21.31
CA ASN A 28 -33.31 -16.39 -20.75
C ASN A 28 -33.58 -16.22 -19.24
N ASN A 29 -33.80 -14.99 -18.78
CA ASN A 29 -33.94 -14.61 -17.38
C ASN A 29 -32.68 -14.82 -16.51
N GLU A 30 -31.52 -14.98 -17.13
CA GLU A 30 -30.24 -15.07 -16.47
C GLU A 30 -29.39 -13.84 -16.78
N ASN A 31 -28.75 -13.22 -15.79
CA ASN A 31 -27.81 -12.14 -16.01
C ASN A 31 -26.42 -12.70 -16.25
N ILE A 32 -25.88 -12.36 -17.40
CA ILE A 32 -24.52 -12.70 -17.79
C ILE A 32 -23.67 -11.43 -17.80
N PHE A 33 -22.66 -11.43 -16.96
CA PHE A 33 -21.59 -10.43 -16.98
C PHE A 33 -20.53 -10.85 -18.01
N VAL A 34 -20.14 -9.90 -18.88
CA VAL A 34 -19.10 -10.10 -19.88
C VAL A 34 -18.00 -9.08 -19.64
N ASN A 35 -16.79 -9.53 -19.31
CA ASN A 35 -15.60 -8.71 -19.17
C ASN A 35 -14.86 -8.64 -20.51
N ASN A 36 -14.84 -7.49 -21.14
CA ASN A 36 -14.19 -7.26 -22.44
C ASN A 36 -12.68 -7.00 -22.32
N VAL A 37 -12.19 -6.69 -21.12
CA VAL A 37 -10.76 -6.43 -20.83
C VAL A 37 -10.01 -7.71 -20.60
N ASP A 38 -10.53 -8.60 -19.76
CA ASP A 38 -9.89 -9.88 -19.43
C ASP A 38 -10.35 -11.05 -20.33
N GLY A 39 -11.46 -10.85 -21.07
CA GLY A 39 -11.98 -11.84 -22.02
C GLY A 39 -12.59 -13.04 -21.30
N TYR A 40 -13.57 -12.79 -20.42
CA TYR A 40 -14.37 -13.86 -19.81
C TYR A 40 -15.83 -13.41 -19.59
N SER A 41 -16.69 -14.41 -19.41
CA SER A 41 -18.09 -14.18 -19.00
C SER A 41 -18.48 -15.14 -17.89
N LEU A 42 -19.41 -14.72 -17.03
CA LEU A 42 -20.00 -15.55 -16.00
C LEU A 42 -21.43 -15.11 -15.66
N LYS A 43 -22.20 -16.03 -15.09
CA LYS A 43 -23.52 -15.72 -14.58
C LYS A 43 -23.42 -14.94 -13.28
N VAL A 44 -24.26 -13.91 -13.11
CA VAL A 44 -24.27 -13.06 -11.91
C VAL A 44 -25.66 -12.86 -11.36
N ASP A 45 -25.76 -12.45 -10.12
CA ASP A 45 -27.03 -12.11 -9.47
C ASP A 45 -27.65 -10.85 -10.09
N ASN A 46 -28.95 -10.68 -9.87
CA ASN A 46 -29.63 -9.44 -10.22
C ASN A 46 -29.17 -8.28 -9.33
N GLY A 47 -29.06 -7.09 -9.91
CA GLY A 47 -28.81 -5.86 -9.16
C GLY A 47 -27.40 -5.74 -8.58
N VAL A 48 -26.40 -6.39 -9.19
CA VAL A 48 -25.00 -6.16 -8.85
C VAL A 48 -24.52 -4.83 -9.45
N SER A 49 -23.77 -4.05 -8.69
CA SER A 49 -22.94 -2.97 -9.23
C SER A 49 -21.62 -3.57 -9.74
N VAL A 50 -21.04 -2.93 -10.74
CA VAL A 50 -19.76 -3.34 -11.33
C VAL A 50 -18.72 -2.27 -11.03
N ASP A 51 -17.54 -2.67 -10.58
CA ASP A 51 -16.38 -1.82 -10.40
C ASP A 51 -15.22 -2.39 -11.23
N MET A 52 -14.80 -1.64 -12.22
CA MET A 52 -13.65 -1.89 -13.10
C MET A 52 -12.70 -0.68 -13.13
N SER A 53 -12.70 0.14 -12.08
CA SER A 53 -11.86 1.34 -11.98
C SER A 53 -10.35 1.02 -12.12
N TYR A 54 -9.96 -0.18 -11.76
CA TYR A 54 -8.62 -0.73 -11.96
C TYR A 54 -8.68 -2.05 -12.74
N SER A 55 -9.26 -2.01 -13.94
CA SER A 55 -9.55 -3.22 -14.72
C SER A 55 -8.32 -3.97 -15.24
N SER A 56 -7.11 -3.40 -15.12
CA SER A 56 -5.84 -4.11 -15.30
C SER A 56 -5.50 -5.05 -14.15
N VAL A 57 -6.15 -4.89 -13.00
CA VAL A 57 -5.90 -5.61 -11.75
C VAL A 57 -7.04 -6.54 -11.41
N TYR A 58 -8.26 -6.00 -11.32
CA TYR A 58 -9.44 -6.75 -10.90
C TYR A 58 -10.73 -6.28 -11.55
N THR A 59 -11.77 -7.07 -11.39
CA THR A 59 -13.16 -6.69 -11.58
C THR A 59 -13.91 -7.04 -10.30
N ALA A 60 -14.73 -6.13 -9.78
CA ALA A 60 -15.60 -6.42 -8.66
C ALA A 60 -17.08 -6.31 -9.04
N LEU A 61 -17.87 -7.24 -8.52
CA LEU A 61 -19.32 -7.30 -8.63
C LEU A 61 -19.89 -7.26 -7.22
N GLU A 62 -20.67 -6.25 -6.88
CA GLU A 62 -21.05 -6.03 -5.49
C GLU A 62 -22.55 -5.77 -5.32
N ASN A 63 -23.09 -6.28 -4.23
CA ASN A 63 -24.36 -5.87 -3.64
C ASN A 63 -24.20 -5.73 -2.12
N TYR A 64 -25.25 -5.35 -1.42
CA TYR A 64 -25.18 -5.12 0.02
C TYR A 64 -24.59 -6.30 0.83
N ASN A 65 -24.91 -7.54 0.46
CA ASN A 65 -24.52 -8.72 1.22
C ASN A 65 -23.21 -9.36 0.77
N LYS A 66 -22.77 -9.08 -0.46
CA LYS A 66 -21.75 -9.86 -1.13
C LYS A 66 -20.92 -8.99 -2.08
N ARG A 67 -19.60 -9.24 -2.09
CA ARG A 67 -18.66 -8.73 -3.08
C ARG A 67 -17.94 -9.90 -3.73
N ILE A 68 -17.88 -9.93 -5.04
CA ILE A 68 -17.16 -10.92 -5.84
C ILE A 68 -16.05 -10.19 -6.57
N GLU A 69 -14.81 -10.52 -6.27
CA GLU A 69 -13.63 -10.01 -6.99
C GLU A 69 -13.11 -11.10 -7.93
N ILE A 70 -12.78 -10.72 -9.14
CA ILE A 70 -12.29 -11.65 -10.17
C ILE A 70 -10.93 -11.15 -10.64
N PHE A 71 -9.94 -12.04 -10.52
CA PHE A 71 -8.56 -11.78 -10.90
C PHE A 71 -8.16 -12.74 -12.01
N LYS A 72 -7.47 -12.22 -13.03
CA LYS A 72 -6.85 -13.00 -14.09
C LYS A 72 -5.32 -12.91 -13.98
N GLN A 73 -4.71 -13.91 -13.35
CA GLN A 73 -3.26 -13.97 -13.11
C GLN A 73 -2.57 -14.79 -14.19
N PRO A 74 -1.56 -14.25 -14.91
CA PRO A 74 -0.70 -15.07 -15.77
C PRO A 74 0.06 -16.11 -14.96
N LEU A 75 0.17 -17.34 -15.46
CA LEU A 75 0.96 -18.40 -14.84
C LEU A 75 2.38 -18.51 -15.45
N SER A 76 2.82 -17.46 -16.16
CA SER A 76 4.21 -17.36 -16.60
C SER A 76 5.11 -17.07 -15.40
N GLY A 77 5.97 -18.01 -15.03
CA GLY A 77 6.89 -17.83 -13.89
C GLY A 77 6.39 -18.40 -12.55
N VAL A 78 5.13 -18.83 -12.45
CA VAL A 78 4.58 -19.49 -11.25
C VAL A 78 3.75 -20.71 -11.64
N SER A 79 3.94 -21.83 -10.93
CA SER A 79 3.09 -23.00 -11.13
C SER A 79 1.69 -22.77 -10.53
N LYS A 80 0.68 -23.50 -11.03
CA LYS A 80 -0.68 -23.52 -10.46
C LYS A 80 -0.67 -23.78 -8.95
N SER A 81 0.07 -24.81 -8.52
CA SER A 81 0.19 -25.13 -7.08
C SER A 81 0.98 -24.08 -6.32
N GLY A 82 1.99 -23.47 -6.91
CA GLY A 82 2.75 -22.37 -6.33
C GLY A 82 1.85 -21.16 -6.05
N TYR A 83 1.06 -20.74 -7.03
CA TYR A 83 0.07 -19.67 -6.87
C TYR A 83 -0.92 -19.95 -5.72
N ILE A 84 -1.56 -21.15 -5.75
CA ILE A 84 -2.55 -21.54 -4.74
C ILE A 84 -1.93 -21.61 -3.34
N ASN A 85 -0.80 -22.30 -3.20
CA ASN A 85 -0.16 -22.50 -1.89
C ASN A 85 0.35 -21.19 -1.30
N TYR A 86 0.92 -20.31 -2.12
CA TYR A 86 1.42 -19.03 -1.65
C TYR A 86 0.27 -18.09 -1.27
N SER A 87 -0.77 -17.99 -2.12
CA SER A 87 -1.94 -17.16 -1.86
C SER A 87 -2.70 -17.54 -0.58
N ASN A 88 -2.65 -18.81 -0.21
CA ASN A 88 -3.44 -19.35 0.92
C ASN A 88 -2.62 -19.55 2.20
N LYS A 89 -1.44 -18.92 2.31
CA LYS A 89 -0.55 -19.06 3.48
C LYS A 89 -1.22 -18.61 4.79
N PHE A 90 -2.07 -17.60 4.74
CA PHE A 90 -2.79 -17.03 5.89
C PHE A 90 -3.59 -18.07 6.68
N ILE A 91 -4.06 -19.18 6.04
CA ILE A 91 -4.85 -20.22 6.75
C ILE A 91 -4.05 -20.96 7.82
N GLN A 92 -2.72 -20.80 7.85
CA GLN A 92 -1.87 -21.33 8.94
C GLN A 92 -2.12 -20.60 10.26
N ASN A 93 -2.64 -19.37 10.21
CA ASN A 93 -3.12 -18.68 11.39
C ASN A 93 -4.55 -19.15 11.71
N THR A 94 -4.65 -20.25 12.46
CA THR A 94 -5.92 -20.89 12.83
C THR A 94 -6.68 -20.18 13.94
N GLU A 95 -6.04 -19.24 14.63
CA GLU A 95 -6.70 -18.40 15.64
C GLU A 95 -7.71 -17.46 14.98
N ASP A 96 -7.34 -16.89 13.84
CA ASP A 96 -8.18 -15.92 13.14
C ASP A 96 -9.02 -16.56 12.03
N HIS A 97 -8.57 -17.67 11.44
CA HIS A 97 -9.17 -18.25 10.24
C HIS A 97 -9.72 -19.67 10.49
N LYS A 98 -11.04 -19.79 10.46
CA LYS A 98 -11.70 -21.08 10.51
C LYS A 98 -11.94 -21.60 9.09
N VAL A 99 -11.08 -22.50 8.64
CA VAL A 99 -11.23 -23.16 7.33
C VAL A 99 -12.37 -24.16 7.38
N GLU A 100 -13.31 -24.05 6.45
CA GLU A 100 -14.45 -24.93 6.30
C GLU A 100 -14.23 -25.99 5.21
N PHE A 101 -13.55 -25.60 4.13
CA PHE A 101 -13.19 -26.50 3.04
C PHE A 101 -11.88 -26.03 2.36
N ASN A 102 -11.03 -26.98 1.98
CA ASN A 102 -9.83 -26.73 1.16
C ASN A 102 -9.57 -27.99 0.30
N GLY A 103 -9.80 -27.89 -1.00
CA GLY A 103 -9.61 -29.04 -1.90
C GLY A 103 -10.04 -28.78 -3.33
N TYR A 104 -10.08 -29.83 -4.12
CA TYR A 104 -10.47 -29.77 -5.52
C TYR A 104 -11.81 -30.45 -5.76
N GLN A 105 -12.61 -29.85 -6.65
CA GLN A 105 -13.84 -30.46 -7.18
C GLN A 105 -13.94 -30.24 -8.68
N THR A 106 -14.72 -31.10 -9.36
CA THR A 106 -15.06 -30.90 -10.76
C THR A 106 -16.40 -30.17 -10.84
N ILE A 107 -16.39 -28.93 -11.35
CA ILE A 107 -17.59 -28.09 -11.53
C ILE A 107 -17.68 -27.70 -13.01
N ALA A 108 -18.83 -27.94 -13.64
CA ALA A 108 -19.06 -27.66 -15.06
C ALA A 108 -17.95 -28.22 -15.98
N GLY A 109 -17.44 -29.42 -15.66
CA GLY A 109 -16.38 -30.10 -16.42
C GLY A 109 -14.96 -29.57 -16.17
N ARG A 110 -14.76 -28.59 -15.26
CA ARG A 110 -13.46 -28.02 -14.91
C ARG A 110 -13.00 -28.48 -13.54
N GLN A 111 -11.71 -28.73 -13.39
CA GLN A 111 -11.10 -28.93 -12.08
C GLN A 111 -10.90 -27.57 -11.40
N VAL A 112 -11.60 -27.33 -10.31
CA VAL A 112 -11.58 -26.09 -9.54
C VAL A 112 -10.96 -26.35 -8.18
N HIS A 113 -9.97 -25.55 -7.78
CA HIS A 113 -9.53 -25.49 -6.39
C HIS A 113 -10.51 -24.60 -5.62
N ILE A 114 -10.94 -25.06 -4.47
CA ILE A 114 -11.93 -24.38 -3.64
C ILE A 114 -11.35 -24.23 -2.24
N LEU A 115 -11.37 -23.00 -1.74
CA LEU A 115 -11.05 -22.69 -0.34
C LEU A 115 -12.19 -21.86 0.25
N SER A 116 -12.80 -22.32 1.35
CA SER A 116 -13.75 -21.52 2.11
C SER A 116 -13.33 -21.42 3.58
N TRP A 117 -13.49 -20.23 4.13
CA TRP A 117 -13.17 -19.93 5.52
C TRP A 117 -14.00 -18.76 6.04
N ASN A 118 -13.97 -18.56 7.33
CA ASN A 118 -14.49 -17.38 7.97
C ASN A 118 -13.50 -16.88 9.04
N ARG A 119 -13.66 -15.61 9.42
CA ARG A 119 -12.99 -14.97 10.56
C ARG A 119 -14.02 -14.30 11.45
N GLN A 120 -13.57 -13.80 12.60
CA GLN A 120 -14.42 -12.97 13.44
C GLN A 120 -14.91 -11.73 12.68
N LYS A 121 -16.12 -11.29 13.02
CA LYS A 121 -16.69 -10.04 12.50
C LYS A 121 -15.97 -8.84 13.14
N LEU A 122 -15.54 -7.90 12.34
CA LEU A 122 -14.83 -6.71 12.77
C LEU A 122 -15.81 -5.60 13.17
N GLN A 123 -15.79 -5.19 14.44
CA GLN A 123 -16.78 -4.28 15.02
C GLN A 123 -16.65 -2.84 14.47
N ARG A 124 -15.45 -2.48 13.99
CA ARG A 124 -15.14 -1.15 13.44
C ARG A 124 -15.29 -1.05 11.92
N VAL A 125 -15.73 -2.15 11.29
CA VAL A 125 -15.97 -2.20 9.84
C VAL A 125 -17.47 -2.26 9.57
N GLN A 126 -17.97 -1.23 8.87
CA GLN A 126 -19.37 -1.20 8.47
C GLN A 126 -19.64 -2.28 7.44
N ASN A 127 -20.69 -3.11 7.66
CA ASN A 127 -21.07 -4.19 6.75
C ASN A 127 -19.91 -5.18 6.45
N ASP A 128 -19.14 -5.53 7.48
CA ASP A 128 -17.98 -6.41 7.37
C ASP A 128 -18.36 -7.76 6.72
N LYS A 129 -17.61 -8.13 5.68
CA LYS A 129 -17.77 -9.36 4.91
C LYS A 129 -16.74 -10.37 5.40
N ASN A 130 -17.08 -11.15 6.41
CA ASN A 130 -16.17 -12.03 7.13
C ASN A 130 -16.30 -13.54 6.78
N TYR A 131 -17.12 -13.87 5.77
CA TYR A 131 -17.23 -15.20 5.19
C TYR A 131 -16.67 -15.19 3.77
N TYR A 132 -15.82 -16.14 3.47
CA TYR A 132 -15.01 -16.16 2.26
C TYR A 132 -15.11 -17.46 1.50
N LEU A 133 -15.13 -17.37 0.17
CA LEU A 133 -15.01 -18.50 -0.75
C LEU A 133 -14.16 -18.11 -1.94
N VAL A 134 -13.14 -18.88 -2.22
CA VAL A 134 -12.29 -18.74 -3.41
C VAL A 134 -12.50 -19.92 -4.34
N LEU A 135 -12.68 -19.64 -5.62
CA LEU A 135 -12.70 -20.60 -6.71
C LEU A 135 -11.55 -20.28 -7.65
N ASP A 136 -10.50 -21.12 -7.66
CA ASP A 136 -9.33 -20.95 -8.53
C ASP A 136 -9.44 -21.92 -9.73
N ILE A 137 -9.49 -21.36 -10.95
CA ILE A 137 -9.65 -22.08 -12.22
C ILE A 137 -8.42 -21.82 -13.09
N SER A 138 -7.71 -22.85 -13.47
CA SER A 138 -6.60 -22.73 -14.42
C SER A 138 -7.08 -23.01 -15.83
N GLU A 139 -7.00 -21.99 -16.71
CA GLU A 139 -7.41 -22.11 -18.12
C GLU A 139 -6.52 -21.23 -19.02
N ASN A 140 -6.09 -21.78 -20.17
CA ASN A 140 -5.33 -21.05 -21.21
C ASN A 140 -4.06 -20.33 -20.72
N GLY A 141 -3.33 -20.89 -19.73
CA GLY A 141 -2.10 -20.29 -19.18
C GLY A 141 -2.34 -19.22 -18.11
N TYR A 142 -3.60 -19.04 -17.67
CA TYR A 142 -3.97 -18.13 -16.61
C TYR A 142 -4.61 -18.86 -15.43
N MET A 143 -4.52 -18.25 -14.25
CA MET A 143 -5.36 -18.54 -13.10
C MET A 143 -6.47 -17.51 -13.05
N TYR A 144 -7.71 -17.95 -13.13
CA TYR A 144 -8.88 -17.14 -12.82
C TYR A 144 -9.28 -17.41 -11.38
N THR A 145 -9.18 -16.41 -10.54
CA THR A 145 -9.61 -16.47 -9.14
C THR A 145 -10.93 -15.71 -9.01
N ILE A 146 -11.99 -16.41 -8.63
CA ILE A 146 -13.26 -15.80 -8.25
C ILE A 146 -13.29 -15.78 -6.73
N PHE A 147 -13.14 -14.60 -6.14
CA PHE A 147 -13.06 -14.41 -4.70
C PHE A 147 -14.35 -13.78 -4.17
N ILE A 148 -15.12 -14.54 -3.44
CA ILE A 148 -16.41 -14.18 -2.89
C ILE A 148 -16.25 -13.84 -1.41
N LYS A 149 -16.71 -12.66 -1.02
CA LYS A 149 -16.75 -12.13 0.35
C LYS A 149 -18.19 -11.81 0.71
N ALA A 150 -18.67 -12.29 1.87
CA ALA A 150 -20.05 -12.10 2.30
C ALA A 150 -20.15 -11.75 3.77
N ASN A 151 -21.23 -11.07 4.16
CA ASN A 151 -21.55 -10.74 5.55
C ASN A 151 -22.40 -11.80 6.25
N ASN A 152 -22.77 -12.86 5.53
CA ASN A 152 -23.52 -14.03 6.02
C ASN A 152 -22.79 -15.31 5.62
N PRO A 153 -23.03 -16.45 6.33
CA PRO A 153 -22.45 -17.73 5.95
C PRO A 153 -22.72 -18.07 4.48
N ILE A 154 -21.66 -18.49 3.78
CA ILE A 154 -21.73 -18.77 2.34
C ILE A 154 -22.45 -20.09 2.05
N GLY A 155 -22.62 -20.97 3.05
CA GLY A 155 -23.35 -22.23 2.89
C GLY A 155 -22.60 -23.27 2.05
N ASN A 156 -23.34 -24.22 1.46
CA ASN A 156 -22.77 -25.25 0.61
C ASN A 156 -22.21 -24.67 -0.69
N LEU A 157 -21.11 -25.28 -1.18
CA LEU A 157 -20.49 -24.96 -2.46
C LEU A 157 -21.47 -24.93 -3.64
N GLY A 158 -22.52 -25.78 -3.63
CA GLY A 158 -23.61 -25.82 -4.61
C GLY A 158 -24.35 -24.50 -4.82
N GLY A 159 -24.28 -23.58 -3.85
CA GLY A 159 -24.83 -22.23 -3.98
C GLY A 159 -24.06 -21.32 -4.96
N TYR A 160 -22.84 -21.69 -5.37
CA TYR A 160 -21.99 -20.89 -6.26
C TYR A 160 -21.60 -21.59 -7.57
N GLU A 161 -22.07 -22.82 -7.78
CA GLU A 161 -21.86 -23.54 -9.05
C GLU A 161 -22.43 -22.76 -10.25
N TYR A 162 -23.46 -21.94 -10.05
CA TYR A 162 -24.05 -21.12 -11.10
C TYR A 162 -23.06 -20.11 -11.69
N LEU A 163 -22.10 -19.59 -10.92
CA LEU A 163 -21.07 -18.68 -11.41
C LEU A 163 -20.22 -19.35 -12.51
N LEU A 164 -19.97 -20.66 -12.37
CA LEU A 164 -19.14 -21.42 -13.26
C LEU A 164 -19.91 -22.09 -14.40
N SER A 165 -21.24 -22.23 -14.29
CA SER A 165 -22.07 -22.86 -15.31
C SER A 165 -21.98 -22.15 -16.67
N ASN A 166 -21.78 -20.83 -16.67
CA ASN A 166 -21.63 -19.98 -17.84
C ASN A 166 -20.27 -19.27 -17.86
N PHE A 167 -19.27 -19.78 -17.13
CA PHE A 167 -17.91 -19.27 -17.23
C PHE A 167 -17.29 -19.68 -18.54
N ASN A 168 -16.99 -18.70 -19.39
CA ASN A 168 -16.34 -18.90 -20.67
C ASN A 168 -15.24 -17.88 -20.86
N THR A 169 -14.16 -18.29 -21.52
CA THR A 169 -13.04 -17.42 -21.87
C THR A 169 -13.04 -17.11 -23.36
N PHE A 170 -12.63 -15.91 -23.72
CA PHE A 170 -12.48 -15.45 -25.09
C PHE A 170 -11.34 -14.42 -25.21
N GLN A 171 -11.00 -14.02 -26.43
CA GLN A 171 -9.95 -13.00 -26.63
C GLN A 171 -10.43 -11.64 -26.17
N PRO A 172 -9.66 -10.90 -25.33
CA PRO A 172 -9.97 -9.53 -24.93
C PRO A 172 -10.23 -8.61 -26.13
N THR A 173 -11.20 -7.73 -26.01
CA THR A 173 -11.56 -6.78 -27.07
C THR A 173 -11.36 -5.32 -26.67
N LYS A 174 -11.03 -5.06 -25.41
CA LYS A 174 -10.80 -3.73 -24.85
C LYS A 174 -9.47 -3.67 -24.09
N ALA A 175 -8.83 -2.51 -24.14
CA ALA A 175 -7.69 -2.21 -23.29
C ALA A 175 -8.17 -1.99 -21.84
N PRO A 176 -7.30 -2.27 -20.85
CA PRO A 176 -7.60 -1.98 -19.45
C PRO A 176 -7.70 -0.47 -19.20
N TYR A 177 -8.51 -0.13 -18.22
CA TYR A 177 -8.68 1.21 -17.69
C TYR A 177 -8.09 1.28 -16.29
N THR A 178 -7.49 2.42 -15.96
CA THR A 178 -7.03 2.73 -14.60
C THR A 178 -7.57 4.10 -14.23
N TYR A 179 -8.35 4.15 -13.15
CA TYR A 179 -8.80 5.41 -12.57
C TYR A 179 -7.59 6.22 -12.09
N LYS A 180 -7.54 7.49 -12.45
CA LYS A 180 -6.55 8.40 -11.89
C LYS A 180 -7.15 9.11 -10.69
N SER A 181 -6.51 9.02 -9.53
CA SER A 181 -6.95 9.72 -8.32
C SER A 181 -6.93 11.25 -8.49
N ALA A 182 -7.75 11.94 -7.71
CA ALA A 182 -7.81 13.39 -7.72
C ALA A 182 -6.59 14.03 -7.04
N SER A 183 -6.25 15.24 -7.47
CA SER A 183 -5.29 16.08 -6.74
C SER A 183 -5.89 16.55 -5.42
N VAL A 184 -5.04 16.84 -4.43
CA VAL A 184 -5.47 17.32 -3.12
C VAL A 184 -6.16 18.68 -3.25
N ASN A 185 -7.40 18.76 -2.78
CA ASN A 185 -8.13 20.03 -2.67
C ASN A 185 -7.82 20.69 -1.33
N LEU A 186 -6.94 21.69 -1.33
CA LEU A 186 -6.52 22.37 -0.12
C LEU A 186 -7.67 23.11 0.58
N GLU A 187 -8.72 23.53 -0.13
CA GLU A 187 -9.86 24.25 0.47
C GLU A 187 -10.72 23.32 1.34
N GLU A 188 -10.71 22.03 1.04
CA GLU A 188 -11.47 21.02 1.79
C GLU A 188 -10.70 20.48 3.02
N LYS A 189 -9.39 20.74 3.12
CA LYS A 189 -8.57 20.25 4.24
C LYS A 189 -8.75 21.14 5.48
N ASN A 190 -9.03 20.50 6.60
CA ASN A 190 -9.17 21.16 7.91
C ASN A 190 -7.80 21.37 8.60
N TRP A 191 -6.77 21.68 7.82
CA TRP A 191 -5.43 21.90 8.37
C TRP A 191 -5.32 23.28 9.03
N ASN A 192 -4.55 23.35 10.14
CA ASN A 192 -4.13 24.62 10.68
C ASN A 192 -3.20 25.35 9.70
N GLN A 193 -2.95 26.64 9.92
CA GLN A 193 -2.19 27.46 8.96
C GLN A 193 -0.76 26.96 8.76
N GLU A 194 -0.07 26.55 9.83
CA GLU A 194 1.31 26.06 9.75
C GLU A 194 1.39 24.77 8.91
N THR A 195 0.43 23.86 9.07
CA THR A 195 0.37 22.62 8.30
C THR A 195 0.05 22.90 6.83
N ARG A 196 -0.83 23.84 6.55
CA ARG A 196 -1.13 24.28 5.18
C ARG A 196 0.10 24.89 4.52
N ASP A 197 0.80 25.79 5.22
CA ASP A 197 2.01 26.43 4.72
C ASP A 197 3.14 25.41 4.49
N PHE A 198 3.26 24.41 5.38
CA PHE A 198 4.18 23.30 5.23
C PHE A 198 3.86 22.47 3.96
N TYR A 199 2.59 22.12 3.77
CA TYR A 199 2.18 21.36 2.58
C TYR A 199 2.45 22.15 1.29
N ILE A 200 2.10 23.43 1.24
CA ILE A 200 2.37 24.29 0.08
C ILE A 200 3.88 24.39 -0.20
N LYS A 201 4.68 24.56 0.84
CA LYS A 201 6.13 24.68 0.74
C LYS A 201 6.80 23.43 0.16
N TYR A 202 6.35 22.26 0.58
CA TYR A 202 7.05 21.00 0.29
C TYR A 202 6.35 20.10 -0.75
N PHE A 203 5.05 20.28 -0.99
CA PHE A 203 4.27 19.36 -1.83
C PHE A 203 3.48 20.04 -2.95
N SER A 204 3.43 21.37 -3.04
CA SER A 204 2.80 22.02 -4.19
C SER A 204 3.55 21.73 -5.49
N ASP A 205 2.88 21.95 -6.64
CA ASP A 205 3.48 21.77 -7.95
C ASP A 205 4.79 22.56 -8.13
N ALA A 206 4.83 23.77 -7.56
CA ALA A 206 6.00 24.65 -7.58
C ALA A 206 7.10 24.26 -6.58
N ALA A 207 6.86 23.30 -5.69
CA ALA A 207 7.84 22.89 -4.69
C ALA A 207 9.04 22.19 -5.34
N ASN A 208 10.23 22.57 -4.89
CA ASN A 208 11.46 21.88 -5.26
C ASN A 208 11.60 20.57 -4.46
N LEU A 209 12.37 19.63 -5.03
CA LEU A 209 12.73 18.41 -4.31
C LEU A 209 13.44 18.73 -3.00
N THR A 210 12.92 18.18 -1.90
CA THR A 210 13.47 18.29 -0.56
C THR A 210 13.99 16.93 -0.09
N TRP A 211 15.15 16.94 0.57
CA TRP A 211 15.76 15.74 1.09
C TRP A 211 15.47 15.58 2.57
N GLY A 212 15.03 14.37 2.93
CA GLY A 212 14.89 13.91 4.29
C GLY A 212 15.83 12.76 4.59
N ILE A 213 15.83 12.29 5.84
CA ILE A 213 16.66 11.18 6.28
C ILE A 213 15.95 10.36 7.37
N PHE A 214 16.11 9.04 7.32
CA PHE A 214 15.96 8.18 8.49
C PHE A 214 17.32 8.04 9.17
N GLU A 215 17.43 8.40 10.43
CA GLU A 215 18.58 8.13 11.27
C GLU A 215 18.06 7.55 12.60
N PRO A 216 18.36 6.27 12.90
CA PRO A 216 17.63 5.50 13.92
C PRO A 216 17.77 6.05 15.35
N SER A 217 18.88 6.73 15.68
CA SER A 217 19.08 7.25 17.04
C SER A 217 18.17 8.43 17.39
N THR A 218 17.62 9.12 16.38
CA THR A 218 16.67 10.25 16.58
C THR A 218 15.40 9.80 17.28
N ALA A 219 14.93 8.57 17.03
CA ALA A 219 13.78 7.98 17.73
C ALA A 219 14.03 7.77 19.23
N MET A 220 15.31 7.72 19.65
CA MET A 220 15.76 7.61 21.04
C MET A 220 16.26 8.97 21.58
N PHE A 221 15.84 10.10 20.96
CA PHE A 221 16.19 11.47 21.31
C PHE A 221 17.67 11.84 21.18
N ASN A 222 18.47 11.00 20.52
CA ASN A 222 19.89 11.27 20.24
C ASN A 222 20.03 11.78 18.80
N TYR A 223 20.47 13.01 18.65
CA TYR A 223 20.69 13.70 17.38
C TYR A 223 22.17 13.86 17.01
N ASP A 224 23.08 13.24 17.76
CA ASP A 224 24.54 13.42 17.55
C ASP A 224 24.98 12.94 16.17
N GLN A 225 24.51 11.76 15.74
CA GLN A 225 24.84 11.22 14.43
C GLN A 225 24.20 12.07 13.31
N LEU A 226 22.94 12.45 13.45
CA LEU A 226 22.28 13.34 12.50
C LEU A 226 23.04 14.67 12.37
N ASN A 227 23.43 15.29 13.48
CA ASN A 227 24.19 16.53 13.48
C ASN A 227 25.60 16.35 12.84
N TYR A 228 26.24 15.21 13.07
CA TYR A 228 27.48 14.86 12.39
C TYR A 228 27.31 14.80 10.88
N LEU A 229 26.28 14.11 10.39
CA LEU A 229 25.99 14.01 8.95
C LEU A 229 25.65 15.37 8.34
N GLU A 230 24.76 16.15 8.98
CA GLU A 230 24.35 17.49 8.50
C GLU A 230 25.53 18.45 8.43
N ASN A 231 26.40 18.46 9.42
CA ASN A 231 27.60 19.30 9.43
C ASN A 231 28.58 18.92 8.31
N ASN A 232 28.77 17.63 8.06
CA ASN A 232 29.69 17.16 7.02
C ASN A 232 29.12 17.41 5.61
N ILE A 233 27.81 17.21 5.42
CA ILE A 233 27.12 17.43 4.15
C ILE A 233 26.91 18.93 3.91
N ASN A 234 26.83 19.75 4.96
CA ASN A 234 26.42 21.15 4.96
C ASN A 234 24.96 21.31 4.43
N TYR A 235 24.07 20.46 4.91
CA TYR A 235 22.65 20.47 4.61
C TYR A 235 21.86 20.02 5.84
N ASN A 236 20.85 20.80 6.23
CA ASN A 236 19.95 20.45 7.30
C ASN A 236 18.72 19.73 6.72
N PHE A 237 18.55 18.47 7.03
CA PHE A 237 17.37 17.70 6.62
C PHE A 237 16.12 18.20 7.34
N PRO A 238 15.16 18.84 6.65
CA PRO A 238 13.97 19.37 7.35
C PRO A 238 12.96 18.31 7.75
N ILE A 239 13.03 17.13 7.13
CA ILE A 239 12.13 16.00 7.37
C ILE A 239 12.96 14.80 7.80
N ILE A 240 12.56 14.19 8.91
CA ILE A 240 13.17 12.94 9.39
C ILE A 240 12.10 11.87 9.58
N LEU A 241 12.44 10.63 9.22
CA LEU A 241 11.56 9.48 9.39
C LEU A 241 11.75 8.86 10.78
N ASN A 242 10.65 8.56 11.46
CA ASN A 242 10.63 7.76 12.67
C ASN A 242 9.53 6.70 12.61
N TYR A 243 9.83 5.50 13.08
CA TYR A 243 8.86 4.42 13.25
C TYR A 243 8.29 4.40 14.66
N SER A 244 7.02 4.06 14.75
CA SER A 244 6.30 3.78 15.99
C SER A 244 5.40 2.56 15.81
N GLU A 245 5.08 1.90 16.90
CA GLU A 245 4.35 0.65 16.92
C GLU A 245 3.23 0.70 17.95
N PHE A 246 2.27 -0.21 17.81
CA PHE A 246 1.25 -0.44 18.84
C PHE A 246 1.86 -1.20 20.02
N GLU A 247 2.43 -0.47 20.99
CA GLU A 247 3.15 -1.09 22.11
C GLU A 247 2.23 -1.65 23.20
N ASN A 248 1.07 -1.03 23.39
CA ASN A 248 0.06 -1.45 24.36
C ASN A 248 -1.31 -0.86 23.98
N THR A 249 -2.37 -1.24 24.70
CA THR A 249 -3.74 -0.81 24.41
C THR A 249 -4.09 0.59 24.90
N TYR A 250 -3.20 1.30 25.60
CA TYR A 250 -3.53 2.56 26.24
C TYR A 250 -2.87 3.78 25.60
N LYS A 251 -1.55 3.75 25.41
CA LYS A 251 -0.81 4.91 24.89
C LYS A 251 0.54 4.52 24.31
N HIS A 252 1.02 5.37 23.40
CA HIS A 252 2.40 5.27 22.91
C HIS A 252 3.35 5.98 23.89
N PRO A 253 4.31 5.26 24.51
CA PRO A 253 5.30 5.91 25.34
C PRO A 253 6.16 6.86 24.49
N ASN A 254 6.48 8.04 25.03
CA ASN A 254 7.40 9.00 24.42
C ASN A 254 6.96 9.68 23.11
N LEU A 255 5.74 9.45 22.57
CA LEU A 255 5.31 10.09 21.31
C LEU A 255 5.41 11.63 21.42
N LYS A 256 4.84 12.22 22.47
CA LYS A 256 4.92 13.66 22.70
C LYS A 256 6.36 14.16 22.73
N GLN A 257 7.23 13.47 23.45
CA GLN A 257 8.64 13.85 23.56
C GLN A 257 9.36 13.73 22.20
N ARG A 258 9.05 12.71 21.39
CA ARG A 258 9.61 12.56 20.03
C ARG A 258 9.25 13.75 19.14
N LEU A 259 7.96 14.11 19.10
CA LEU A 259 7.44 15.24 18.33
C LEU A 259 8.09 16.56 18.76
N GLU A 260 8.06 16.85 20.06
CA GLU A 260 8.64 18.09 20.61
C GLU A 260 10.16 18.19 20.42
N THR A 261 10.89 17.05 20.56
CA THR A 261 12.34 17.05 20.38
C THR A 261 12.71 17.25 18.90
N ALA A 262 12.02 16.60 17.97
CA ALA A 262 12.23 16.81 16.55
C ALA A 262 11.98 18.28 16.17
N TYR A 263 10.86 18.85 16.59
CA TYR A 263 10.52 20.24 16.30
C TYR A 263 11.54 21.25 16.87
N LYS A 264 12.00 21.04 18.12
CA LYS A 264 13.07 21.85 18.74
C LYS A 264 14.39 21.80 17.96
N ASN A 265 14.66 20.71 17.27
CA ASN A 265 15.81 20.56 16.37
C ASN A 265 15.51 21.02 14.94
N GLY A 266 14.38 21.72 14.70
CA GLY A 266 14.00 22.21 13.37
C GLY A 266 13.61 21.12 12.38
N LYS A 267 13.09 19.98 12.87
CA LYS A 267 12.68 18.82 12.07
C LYS A 267 11.18 18.60 12.13
N THR A 268 10.60 18.21 11.00
CA THR A 268 9.25 17.63 10.93
C THR A 268 9.37 16.12 10.82
N LEU A 269 8.56 15.39 11.59
CA LEU A 269 8.56 13.93 11.51
C LEU A 269 7.70 13.45 10.34
N GLU A 270 8.23 12.53 9.53
CA GLU A 270 7.43 11.47 8.92
C GLU A 270 7.29 10.37 9.97
N LEU A 271 6.12 10.33 10.59
CA LEU A 271 5.81 9.43 11.69
C LEU A 271 5.06 8.21 11.15
N THR A 272 5.74 7.07 11.14
CA THR A 272 5.17 5.81 10.66
C THR A 272 4.61 5.02 11.83
N LEU A 273 3.31 4.71 11.79
CA LEU A 273 2.67 3.81 12.75
C LEU A 273 2.44 2.44 12.11
N GLN A 274 2.93 1.39 12.76
CA GLN A 274 2.82 -0.01 12.29
C GLN A 274 2.16 -0.89 13.35
N THR A 275 1.35 -1.87 12.92
CA THR A 275 0.96 -2.97 13.82
C THR A 275 2.11 -3.96 13.96
N ASN A 276 2.18 -4.62 15.11
CA ASN A 276 3.22 -5.60 15.42
C ASN A 276 2.80 -7.03 15.07
N TRP A 277 3.79 -7.88 14.85
CA TRP A 277 3.59 -9.32 14.90
C TRP A 277 3.25 -9.73 16.34
N LYS A 278 2.17 -10.49 16.49
CA LYS A 278 1.83 -11.14 17.77
C LYS A 278 2.61 -12.46 17.92
N ALA A 279 2.65 -12.99 19.12
CA ALA A 279 3.21 -14.31 19.35
C ALA A 279 2.47 -15.37 18.52
N ILE A 280 3.19 -16.39 18.06
CA ILE A 280 2.61 -17.49 17.29
C ILE A 280 1.44 -18.12 18.07
N GLY A 281 0.31 -18.33 17.39
CA GLY A 281 -0.90 -18.88 18.00
C GLY A 281 -1.75 -17.89 18.81
N THR A 282 -1.54 -16.57 18.64
CA THR A 282 -2.35 -15.53 19.31
C THR A 282 -3.06 -14.61 18.34
N GLY A 283 -3.12 -14.96 17.06
CA GLY A 283 -3.83 -14.21 16.02
C GLY A 283 -3.02 -13.02 15.45
N ASN A 284 -3.72 -12.14 14.71
CA ASN A 284 -3.14 -10.97 14.06
C ASN A 284 -3.70 -9.69 14.71
N MET A 285 -2.81 -8.77 15.08
CA MET A 285 -3.17 -7.50 15.74
C MET A 285 -4.13 -6.64 14.93
N VAL A 286 -4.14 -6.73 13.60
CA VAL A 286 -5.07 -6.01 12.73
C VAL A 286 -6.53 -6.28 13.12
N TYR A 287 -6.85 -7.52 13.43
CA TYR A 287 -8.21 -7.90 13.84
C TYR A 287 -8.56 -7.36 15.24
N ASP A 288 -7.58 -7.30 16.16
CA ASP A 288 -7.78 -6.71 17.49
C ASP A 288 -8.05 -5.20 17.36
N VAL A 289 -7.28 -4.50 16.51
CA VAL A 289 -7.49 -3.06 16.26
C VAL A 289 -8.88 -2.82 15.67
N LEU A 290 -9.28 -3.59 14.65
CA LEU A 290 -10.60 -3.45 14.02
C LEU A 290 -11.76 -4.02 14.87
N SER A 291 -11.47 -4.70 15.97
CA SER A 291 -12.44 -5.06 17.01
C SER A 291 -12.56 -4.01 18.11
N GLY A 292 -11.70 -2.98 18.11
CA GLY A 292 -11.75 -1.85 19.02
C GLY A 292 -10.88 -2.00 20.28
N GLU A 293 -10.03 -3.03 20.38
CA GLU A 293 -9.17 -3.24 21.55
C GLU A 293 -8.12 -2.14 21.73
N TYR A 294 -7.78 -1.47 20.62
CA TYR A 294 -6.80 -0.38 20.59
C TYR A 294 -7.41 1.02 20.47
N ASP A 295 -8.71 1.19 20.69
CA ASP A 295 -9.38 2.50 20.60
C ASP A 295 -8.77 3.55 21.50
N TYR A 296 -8.42 3.17 22.74
CA TYR A 296 -7.77 4.08 23.67
C TYR A 296 -6.39 4.52 23.19
N PHE A 297 -5.59 3.58 22.71
CA PHE A 297 -4.28 3.88 22.14
C PHE A 297 -4.38 4.84 20.96
N LEU A 298 -5.27 4.57 20.02
CA LEU A 298 -5.44 5.39 18.82
C LEU A 298 -5.96 6.79 19.15
N ARG A 299 -6.89 6.91 20.11
CA ARG A 299 -7.37 8.22 20.57
C ARG A 299 -6.28 9.02 21.30
N ASP A 300 -5.50 8.40 22.18
CA ASP A 300 -4.36 9.03 22.85
C ASP A 300 -3.30 9.48 21.84
N TYR A 301 -3.03 8.62 20.84
CA TYR A 301 -2.10 8.91 19.75
C TYR A 301 -2.55 10.13 18.93
N ALA A 302 -3.80 10.14 18.48
CA ALA A 302 -4.41 11.24 17.73
C ALA A 302 -4.42 12.54 18.55
N MET A 303 -4.84 12.48 19.84
CA MET A 303 -4.83 13.65 20.72
C MET A 303 -3.41 14.19 20.96
N THR A 304 -2.42 13.32 21.08
CA THR A 304 -1.01 13.73 21.24
C THR A 304 -0.51 14.50 20.02
N ILE A 305 -0.86 14.05 18.81
CA ILE A 305 -0.53 14.75 17.55
C ILE A 305 -1.27 16.09 17.49
N LYS A 306 -2.58 16.11 17.80
CA LYS A 306 -3.38 17.33 17.85
C LYS A 306 -2.79 18.37 18.79
N ASP A 307 -2.49 17.96 20.04
CA ASP A 307 -1.98 18.86 21.09
C ASP A 307 -0.56 19.36 20.76
N PHE A 308 0.21 18.62 20.00
CA PHE A 308 1.49 19.07 19.47
C PHE A 308 1.31 20.26 18.52
N GLY A 309 0.28 20.27 17.68
CA GLY A 309 -0.18 21.41 16.89
C GLY A 309 0.69 21.80 15.69
N HIS A 310 1.86 21.20 15.49
CA HIS A 310 2.77 21.45 14.38
C HIS A 310 2.67 20.33 13.33
N PRO A 311 3.08 20.58 12.06
CA PRO A 311 2.93 19.60 10.99
C PRO A 311 3.58 18.24 11.29
N VAL A 312 2.87 17.17 10.95
CA VAL A 312 3.36 15.78 10.97
C VAL A 312 3.00 15.13 9.63
N LEU A 313 3.95 14.49 8.97
CA LEU A 313 3.66 13.56 7.89
C LEU A 313 3.29 12.22 8.56
N PHE A 314 2.02 11.86 8.54
CA PHE A 314 1.55 10.64 9.19
C PHE A 314 1.41 9.52 8.17
N ARG A 315 2.20 8.47 8.33
CA ARG A 315 2.22 7.28 7.49
C ARG A 315 1.74 6.07 8.28
N PHE A 316 0.60 5.51 7.91
CA PHE A 316 0.13 4.28 8.51
C PHE A 316 0.44 3.09 7.61
N GLY A 317 1.11 2.07 8.15
CA GLY A 317 1.30 0.77 7.50
C GLY A 317 2.04 0.87 6.16
N ASN A 318 3.32 1.26 6.18
CA ASN A 318 4.17 1.24 5.00
C ASN A 318 4.30 -0.17 4.40
N GLU A 319 4.54 -0.26 3.08
CA GLU A 319 4.82 -1.50 2.35
C GLU A 319 3.75 -2.60 2.53
N MET A 320 2.48 -2.21 2.61
CA MET A 320 1.36 -3.10 2.94
C MET A 320 1.12 -4.23 1.93
N ASN A 321 1.72 -4.16 0.75
CA ASN A 321 1.70 -5.18 -0.29
C ASN A 321 2.85 -6.20 -0.15
N GLY A 322 3.68 -6.10 0.91
CA GLY A 322 4.74 -7.03 1.26
C GLY A 322 4.28 -8.12 2.23
N ASP A 323 4.71 -9.36 2.03
CA ASP A 323 4.37 -10.51 2.90
C ASP A 323 5.03 -10.46 4.29
N TRP A 324 6.01 -9.57 4.47
CA TRP A 324 6.68 -9.28 5.75
C TRP A 324 5.88 -8.35 6.67
N CYS A 325 4.80 -7.73 6.20
CA CYS A 325 3.98 -6.83 6.99
C CYS A 325 2.77 -7.56 7.60
N PRO A 326 2.52 -7.49 8.92
CA PRO A 326 1.38 -8.16 9.55
C PRO A 326 0.03 -7.68 9.03
N TYR A 327 -0.04 -6.45 8.54
CA TYR A 327 -1.25 -5.82 7.97
C TYR A 327 -1.41 -6.05 6.45
N SER A 328 -0.53 -6.80 5.82
CA SER A 328 -0.66 -7.20 4.41
C SER A 328 -1.86 -8.12 4.21
N GLY A 329 -2.53 -8.01 3.06
CA GLY A 329 -3.57 -8.96 2.63
C GLY A 329 -3.08 -10.41 2.64
N TYR A 330 -1.79 -10.63 2.39
CA TYR A 330 -1.15 -11.94 2.51
C TYR A 330 -1.32 -12.57 3.91
N ASN A 331 -1.29 -11.75 4.96
CA ASN A 331 -1.41 -12.16 6.35
C ASN A 331 -2.82 -11.96 6.94
N THR A 332 -3.71 -11.28 6.19
CA THR A 332 -5.07 -10.94 6.62
C THR A 332 -6.11 -11.44 5.62
N SER A 333 -6.42 -12.76 5.67
CA SER A 333 -7.50 -13.39 4.88
C SER A 333 -7.32 -13.32 3.35
N ARG A 334 -6.13 -13.10 2.82
CA ARG A 334 -5.90 -12.80 1.39
C ARG A 334 -6.72 -11.58 0.94
N ASP A 335 -7.00 -10.66 1.86
CA ASP A 335 -7.98 -9.59 1.66
C ASP A 335 -7.38 -8.19 1.90
N PRO A 336 -6.88 -7.50 0.86
CA PRO A 336 -6.40 -6.12 0.97
C PRO A 336 -7.45 -5.13 1.49
N MET A 337 -8.75 -5.45 1.37
CA MET A 337 -9.81 -4.60 1.92
C MET A 337 -9.71 -4.46 3.43
N VAL A 338 -9.17 -5.46 4.14
CA VAL A 338 -8.94 -5.38 5.60
C VAL A 338 -7.96 -4.25 5.93
N PHE A 339 -6.89 -4.08 5.14
CA PHE A 339 -5.97 -2.94 5.29
C PHE A 339 -6.67 -1.61 4.98
N LYS A 340 -7.46 -1.54 3.91
CA LYS A 340 -8.20 -0.31 3.57
C LYS A 340 -9.12 0.12 4.69
N GLU A 341 -9.86 -0.82 5.28
CA GLU A 341 -10.75 -0.55 6.42
C GLU A 341 -9.96 -0.14 7.67
N LEU A 342 -8.79 -0.74 7.92
CA LEU A 342 -7.91 -0.35 9.01
C LEU A 342 -7.39 1.08 8.84
N TYR A 343 -6.95 1.44 7.63
CA TYR A 343 -6.49 2.80 7.30
C TYR A 343 -7.61 3.82 7.52
N LYS A 344 -8.81 3.56 6.96
CA LYS A 344 -9.98 4.42 7.12
C LYS A 344 -10.44 4.56 8.57
N TYR A 345 -10.39 3.47 9.32
CA TYR A 345 -10.74 3.49 10.74
C TYR A 345 -9.80 4.39 11.55
N ILE A 346 -8.48 4.27 11.33
CA ILE A 346 -7.51 5.14 12.02
C ILE A 346 -7.71 6.60 11.58
N TYR A 347 -7.95 6.84 10.29
CA TYR A 347 -8.27 8.17 9.78
C TYR A 347 -9.50 8.76 10.49
N SER A 348 -10.57 7.98 10.64
CA SER A 348 -11.80 8.45 11.31
C SER A 348 -11.57 8.83 12.78
N ILE A 349 -10.68 8.12 13.49
CA ILE A 349 -10.31 8.48 14.87
C ILE A 349 -9.59 9.83 14.91
N PHE A 350 -8.71 10.10 13.94
CA PHE A 350 -8.03 11.40 13.86
C PHE A 350 -9.02 12.54 13.56
N GLU A 351 -9.97 12.32 12.65
CA GLU A 351 -11.04 13.30 12.37
C GLU A 351 -11.92 13.53 13.59
N GLU A 352 -12.38 12.47 14.27
CA GLU A 352 -13.18 12.57 15.51
C GLU A 352 -12.42 13.30 16.63
N ALA A 353 -11.11 13.12 16.74
CA ALA A 353 -10.26 13.85 17.68
C ALA A 353 -10.05 15.33 17.28
N GLY A 354 -10.36 15.68 16.03
CA GLY A 354 -10.13 17.01 15.47
C GLY A 354 -8.66 17.32 15.23
N VAL A 355 -7.89 16.32 14.77
CA VAL A 355 -6.50 16.50 14.34
C VAL A 355 -6.47 17.35 13.08
N ASN A 356 -5.75 18.47 13.10
CA ASN A 356 -5.67 19.41 11.99
C ASN A 356 -4.23 19.74 11.56
N ASN A 357 -3.30 18.86 11.94
CA ASN A 357 -1.87 19.02 11.71
C ASN A 357 -1.19 17.73 11.19
N ALA A 358 -1.98 16.74 10.76
CA ALA A 358 -1.49 15.53 10.10
C ALA A 358 -1.69 15.62 8.58
N ILE A 359 -0.63 15.32 7.82
CA ILE A 359 -0.63 15.12 6.36
C ILE A 359 -0.50 13.62 6.13
N TRP A 360 -1.49 13.01 5.50
CA TRP A 360 -1.58 11.56 5.38
C TRP A 360 -0.79 11.02 4.20
N VAL A 361 0.13 10.11 4.50
CA VAL A 361 0.99 9.43 3.50
C VAL A 361 0.55 7.98 3.36
N TRP A 362 0.21 7.57 2.14
CA TRP A 362 -0.03 6.18 1.77
C TRP A 362 1.17 5.66 1.00
N ASN A 363 1.82 4.60 1.49
CA ASN A 363 3.12 4.17 0.98
C ASN A 363 3.24 2.65 0.80
N PRO A 364 2.96 2.10 -0.37
CA PRO A 364 3.26 0.72 -0.70
C PRO A 364 4.74 0.50 -1.05
N ASN A 365 5.16 -0.76 -1.05
CA ASN A 365 6.44 -1.16 -1.65
C ASN A 365 6.32 -1.15 -3.18
N ALA A 366 7.41 -0.87 -3.88
CA ALA A 366 7.46 -0.81 -5.35
C ALA A 366 7.00 -2.11 -6.01
N GLU A 367 7.33 -3.25 -5.42
CA GLU A 367 6.92 -4.57 -5.89
C GLU A 367 6.02 -5.24 -4.85
N SER A 368 4.97 -5.91 -5.31
CA SER A 368 4.12 -6.70 -4.43
C SER A 368 4.72 -8.07 -4.15
N PHE A 369 4.62 -8.52 -2.90
CA PHE A 369 5.02 -9.86 -2.48
C PHE A 369 3.84 -10.58 -1.79
N PRO A 370 3.24 -11.59 -2.44
CA PRO A 370 3.53 -12.07 -3.80
C PRO A 370 3.12 -11.08 -4.90
N ASP A 371 3.80 -11.11 -6.04
CA ASP A 371 3.40 -10.40 -7.26
C ASP A 371 2.21 -11.10 -7.93
N PHE A 372 1.07 -11.01 -7.27
CA PHE A 372 -0.21 -11.54 -7.74
C PHE A 372 -1.25 -10.43 -7.80
N LYS A 373 -2.15 -10.51 -8.77
CA LYS A 373 -3.19 -9.49 -8.99
C LYS A 373 -4.02 -9.17 -7.74
N TRP A 374 -4.33 -10.16 -6.89
CA TRP A 374 -5.07 -9.92 -5.66
C TRP A 374 -4.26 -9.14 -4.60
N ASN A 375 -2.92 -9.07 -4.74
CA ASN A 375 -2.00 -8.34 -3.86
C ASN A 375 -1.42 -7.08 -4.53
N ASP A 376 -1.97 -6.68 -5.67
CA ASP A 376 -1.54 -5.47 -6.39
C ASP A 376 -1.69 -4.24 -5.49
N THR A 377 -0.78 -3.30 -5.65
CA THR A 377 -0.74 -2.03 -4.91
C THR A 377 -2.09 -1.31 -4.89
N LEU A 378 -2.78 -1.23 -6.05
CA LEU A 378 -4.06 -0.54 -6.17
C LEU A 378 -5.19 -1.19 -5.35
N MET A 379 -5.03 -2.48 -4.97
CA MET A 379 -5.97 -3.15 -4.06
C MET A 379 -5.96 -2.55 -2.64
N TYR A 380 -4.91 -1.85 -2.27
CA TYR A 380 -4.70 -1.25 -0.95
C TYR A 380 -4.99 0.25 -0.88
N TYR A 381 -5.27 0.90 -2.01
CA TYR A 381 -5.53 2.34 -2.04
C TYR A 381 -6.86 2.67 -1.34
N PRO A 382 -6.85 3.48 -0.25
CA PRO A 382 -8.04 3.69 0.58
C PRO A 382 -9.06 4.65 -0.04
N GLY A 383 -8.63 5.49 -0.99
CA GLY A 383 -9.44 6.55 -1.64
C GLY A 383 -8.81 7.93 -1.52
N ASP A 384 -9.22 8.83 -2.42
CA ASP A 384 -8.62 10.16 -2.57
C ASP A 384 -8.79 11.04 -1.32
N GLU A 385 -9.89 10.89 -0.62
CA GLU A 385 -10.20 11.65 0.58
C GLU A 385 -9.28 11.32 1.78
N TYR A 386 -8.62 10.14 1.75
CA TYR A 386 -7.77 9.66 2.86
C TYR A 386 -6.27 9.91 2.62
N VAL A 387 -5.86 10.30 1.41
CA VAL A 387 -4.44 10.36 1.03
C VAL A 387 -4.07 11.76 0.55
N ASP A 388 -3.09 12.36 1.21
CA ASP A 388 -2.57 13.68 0.85
C ASP A 388 -1.28 13.59 0.02
N VAL A 389 -0.48 12.56 0.27
CA VAL A 389 0.80 12.30 -0.40
C VAL A 389 0.92 10.81 -0.68
N VAL A 390 1.38 10.47 -1.87
CA VAL A 390 1.64 9.07 -2.23
C VAL A 390 3.14 8.78 -2.07
N GLY A 391 3.44 7.83 -1.20
CA GLY A 391 4.80 7.39 -0.91
C GLY A 391 5.27 6.29 -1.88
N LEU A 392 6.56 6.31 -2.17
CA LEU A 392 7.27 5.30 -2.94
C LEU A 392 8.35 4.69 -2.06
N THR A 393 8.55 3.38 -2.14
CA THR A 393 9.66 2.68 -1.47
C THR A 393 10.28 1.68 -2.43
N ALA A 394 11.57 1.86 -2.73
CA ALA A 394 12.38 0.90 -3.46
C ALA A 394 13.86 1.05 -3.06
N TYR A 395 14.54 -0.08 -2.87
CA TYR A 395 15.93 -0.13 -2.46
C TYR A 395 16.80 -0.82 -3.50
N ASN A 396 18.03 -0.31 -3.72
CA ASN A 396 19.07 -1.14 -4.29
C ASN A 396 19.65 -2.01 -3.16
N THR A 397 19.16 -3.22 -3.04
CA THR A 397 19.56 -4.17 -1.98
C THR A 397 20.94 -4.79 -2.23
N GLY A 398 21.51 -4.54 -3.41
CA GLY A 398 22.80 -5.10 -3.79
C GLY A 398 22.71 -6.56 -4.23
N ASN A 399 23.60 -7.41 -3.72
CA ASN A 399 23.63 -8.83 -4.10
C ASN A 399 23.99 -9.78 -2.95
N TYR A 400 23.74 -9.37 -1.70
CA TYR A 400 24.03 -10.22 -0.54
C TYR A 400 23.33 -11.58 -0.63
N TYR A 401 22.05 -11.57 -1.04
CA TYR A 401 21.26 -12.77 -1.27
C TYR A 401 21.15 -13.15 -2.78
N ALA A 402 22.27 -13.08 -3.49
CA ALA A 402 22.30 -13.40 -4.93
C ALA A 402 21.76 -14.82 -5.23
N SER A 403 21.91 -15.78 -4.29
CA SER A 403 21.38 -17.15 -4.43
C SER A 403 19.85 -17.21 -4.50
N THR A 404 19.14 -16.18 -4.03
CA THR A 404 17.69 -16.06 -4.09
C THR A 404 17.21 -15.07 -5.16
N GLY A 405 18.12 -14.60 -6.01
CA GLY A 405 17.79 -13.71 -7.13
C GLY A 405 18.05 -12.23 -6.88
N GLU A 406 18.55 -11.86 -5.70
CA GLU A 406 18.91 -10.48 -5.42
C GLU A 406 20.05 -10.01 -6.34
N LYS A 407 19.91 -8.82 -6.88
CA LYS A 407 20.87 -8.22 -7.81
C LYS A 407 20.97 -6.72 -7.64
N TRP A 408 22.14 -6.19 -7.96
CA TRP A 408 22.34 -4.75 -8.06
C TRP A 408 21.40 -4.13 -9.10
N GLN A 409 20.77 -3.02 -8.74
CA GLN A 409 19.88 -2.26 -9.60
C GLN A 409 20.25 -0.77 -9.54
N GLU A 410 20.31 -0.13 -10.69
CA GLU A 410 20.53 1.32 -10.74
C GLU A 410 19.27 2.09 -10.31
N PHE A 411 19.42 3.37 -9.97
CA PHE A 411 18.32 4.22 -9.52
C PHE A 411 17.14 4.26 -10.53
N ASP A 412 17.48 4.40 -11.82
CA ASP A 412 16.44 4.45 -12.85
C ASP A 412 15.79 3.10 -13.13
N ASP A 413 16.46 1.99 -12.87
CA ASP A 413 15.86 0.65 -12.93
C ASP A 413 14.76 0.50 -11.87
N LEU A 414 14.98 1.08 -10.69
CA LEU A 414 14.03 1.06 -9.58
C LEU A 414 12.89 2.07 -9.77
N TYR A 415 13.23 3.30 -10.13
CA TYR A 415 12.28 4.43 -10.07
C TYR A 415 11.68 4.85 -11.40
N GLY A 416 12.26 4.51 -12.54
CA GLY A 416 11.80 4.97 -13.85
C GLY A 416 10.38 4.49 -14.19
N ASN A 417 10.15 3.19 -14.14
CA ASN A 417 8.83 2.61 -14.39
C ASN A 417 7.85 2.89 -13.24
N LEU A 418 8.31 2.80 -12.00
CA LEU A 418 7.53 3.08 -10.80
C LEU A 418 6.98 4.51 -10.82
N TYR A 419 7.84 5.51 -11.07
CA TYR A 419 7.42 6.90 -11.19
C TYR A 419 6.38 7.10 -12.29
N ASN A 420 6.61 6.54 -13.49
CA ASN A 420 5.70 6.69 -14.61
C ASN A 420 4.33 6.06 -14.33
N GLU A 421 4.29 4.95 -13.63
CA GLU A 421 3.05 4.29 -13.22
C GLU A 421 2.29 5.15 -12.20
N TYR A 422 2.96 5.60 -11.16
CA TYR A 422 2.34 6.37 -10.08
C TYR A 422 1.92 7.76 -10.54
N TYR A 423 2.71 8.43 -11.38
CA TYR A 423 2.34 9.70 -11.97
C TYR A 423 1.07 9.61 -12.85
N ARG A 424 0.86 8.47 -13.51
CA ARG A 424 -0.37 8.22 -14.29
C ARG A 424 -1.57 7.91 -13.42
N ASN A 425 -1.36 7.21 -12.31
CA ASN A 425 -2.43 6.69 -11.47
C ASN A 425 -2.87 7.67 -10.37
N PHE A 426 -1.98 8.57 -9.93
CA PHE A 426 -2.24 9.44 -8.79
C PHE A 426 -2.14 10.92 -9.17
N GLY A 427 -3.10 11.72 -8.67
CA GLY A 427 -3.10 13.18 -8.78
C GLY A 427 -2.40 13.88 -7.62
N GLN A 428 -2.12 13.15 -6.52
CA GLN A 428 -1.39 13.66 -5.37
C GLN A 428 0.10 13.83 -5.70
N PRO A 429 0.83 14.68 -4.94
CA PRO A 429 2.29 14.72 -5.01
C PRO A 429 2.88 13.39 -4.53
N LEU A 430 4.02 13.04 -5.12
CA LEU A 430 4.76 11.83 -4.76
C LEU A 430 5.90 12.18 -3.80
N MET A 431 6.23 11.26 -2.91
CA MET A 431 7.47 11.30 -2.14
C MET A 431 8.13 9.92 -2.15
N ILE A 432 9.44 9.88 -2.11
CA ILE A 432 10.16 8.66 -1.76
C ILE A 432 10.24 8.62 -0.24
N SER A 433 9.38 7.81 0.38
CA SER A 433 9.32 7.69 1.84
C SER A 433 10.50 6.93 2.41
N GLU A 434 11.05 6.01 1.62
CA GLU A 434 12.23 5.24 2.00
C GLU A 434 13.00 4.81 0.76
N PHE A 435 14.30 5.04 0.74
CA PHE A 435 15.18 4.46 -0.27
C PHE A 435 16.64 4.53 0.18
N ALA A 436 17.44 3.64 -0.36
CA ALA A 436 18.90 3.68 -0.24
C ALA A 436 19.55 2.72 -1.26
N SER A 437 20.88 2.71 -1.26
CA SER A 437 21.68 1.71 -1.95
C SER A 437 22.60 0.99 -0.98
N ALA A 438 22.65 -0.34 -1.07
CA ALA A 438 23.62 -1.14 -0.36
C ALA A 438 25.04 -0.91 -0.89
N THR A 439 26.05 -1.29 -0.08
CA THR A 439 27.47 -1.20 -0.49
C THR A 439 27.94 -2.41 -1.29
N LEU A 440 27.25 -3.53 -1.17
CA LEU A 440 27.67 -4.78 -1.80
C LEU A 440 26.97 -5.00 -3.16
N GLY A 441 27.76 -5.35 -4.17
CA GLY A 441 27.24 -5.72 -5.51
C GLY A 441 27.56 -4.71 -6.61
N GLY A 442 27.99 -3.50 -6.29
CA GLY A 442 28.36 -2.46 -7.24
C GLY A 442 29.07 -1.27 -6.61
N ASP A 443 29.13 -0.16 -7.31
CA ASP A 443 29.73 1.10 -6.84
C ASP A 443 28.63 2.03 -6.27
N LYS A 444 28.43 2.03 -4.96
CA LYS A 444 27.46 2.89 -4.28
C LYS A 444 27.72 4.39 -4.51
N THR A 445 29.00 4.81 -4.61
CA THR A 445 29.36 6.21 -4.85
C THR A 445 28.89 6.66 -6.25
N GLN A 446 29.07 5.78 -7.25
CA GLN A 446 28.56 6.05 -8.60
C GLN A 446 27.04 6.00 -8.64
N TRP A 447 26.42 5.03 -7.95
CA TRP A 447 24.96 4.92 -7.84
C TRP A 447 24.33 6.21 -7.30
N VAL A 448 24.86 6.73 -6.18
CA VAL A 448 24.38 7.98 -5.58
C VAL A 448 24.61 9.18 -6.50
N THR A 449 25.73 9.19 -7.25
CA THR A 449 25.98 10.21 -8.27
C THR A 449 24.91 10.17 -9.37
N ASN A 450 24.60 8.98 -9.89
CA ASN A 450 23.58 8.76 -10.91
C ASN A 450 22.18 9.12 -10.37
N MET A 451 21.86 8.74 -9.14
CA MET A 451 20.63 9.09 -8.47
C MET A 451 20.40 10.61 -8.45
N PHE A 452 21.38 11.41 -8.02
CA PHE A 452 21.27 12.87 -8.02
C PHE A 452 21.13 13.48 -9.43
N GLN A 453 21.71 12.84 -10.44
CA GLN A 453 21.60 13.29 -11.82
C GLN A 453 20.23 13.00 -12.43
N ASN A 454 19.57 11.95 -12.00
CA ASN A 454 18.37 11.41 -12.62
C ASN A 454 17.08 11.80 -11.88
N ILE A 455 17.08 11.90 -10.55
CA ILE A 455 15.88 12.19 -9.75
C ILE A 455 15.22 13.53 -10.15
N LYS A 456 15.98 14.47 -10.68
CA LYS A 456 15.46 15.76 -11.19
C LYS A 456 14.44 15.60 -12.33
N TYR A 457 14.46 14.49 -13.06
CA TYR A 457 13.50 14.20 -14.13
C TYR A 457 12.16 13.70 -13.61
N TYR A 458 12.08 13.35 -12.34
CA TYR A 458 10.88 12.88 -11.65
C TYR A 458 10.19 14.03 -10.89
N SER A 459 9.72 15.03 -11.64
CA SER A 459 9.30 16.35 -11.13
C SER A 459 8.17 16.33 -10.10
N ASN A 460 7.35 15.26 -10.09
CA ASN A 460 6.28 15.08 -9.10
C ASN A 460 6.77 14.44 -7.79
N ILE A 461 8.01 13.96 -7.73
CA ILE A 461 8.64 13.56 -6.47
C ILE A 461 9.08 14.84 -5.76
N LYS A 462 8.43 15.16 -4.65
CA LYS A 462 8.63 16.41 -3.91
C LYS A 462 9.55 16.26 -2.69
N VAL A 463 9.57 15.06 -2.11
CA VAL A 463 10.42 14.71 -0.97
C VAL A 463 11.10 13.37 -1.25
N ALA A 464 12.37 13.21 -0.84
CA ALA A 464 13.07 11.94 -0.88
C ALA A 464 13.81 11.71 0.44
N ILE A 465 13.49 10.61 1.13
CA ILE A 465 14.03 10.27 2.45
C ILE A 465 15.04 9.14 2.30
N TRP A 466 16.33 9.47 2.48
CA TRP A 466 17.37 8.47 2.54
C TRP A 466 17.24 7.65 3.82
N TRP A 467 17.25 6.33 3.69
CA TRP A 467 17.19 5.41 4.81
C TRP A 467 18.61 5.06 5.30
N ASP A 468 19.06 5.76 6.35
CA ASP A 468 20.42 5.65 6.92
C ASP A 468 20.45 4.56 7.97
N GLY A 469 20.61 3.33 7.55
CA GLY A 469 20.57 2.16 8.42
C GLY A 469 21.20 0.92 7.79
N SER A 470 20.84 -0.24 8.32
CA SER A 470 21.31 -1.53 7.78
C SER A 470 20.31 -2.64 8.03
N ASP A 471 20.22 -3.58 7.07
CA ASP A 471 19.56 -4.86 7.27
C ASP A 471 20.53 -5.86 7.87
N LYS A 472 19.99 -6.76 8.70
CA LYS A 472 20.73 -7.86 9.30
C LYS A 472 20.27 -9.21 8.75
N ASP A 473 21.19 -10.15 8.64
CA ASP A 473 20.85 -11.52 8.33
C ASP A 473 20.30 -12.28 9.56
N ALA A 474 19.93 -13.54 9.36
CA ALA A 474 19.41 -14.40 10.42
C ALA A 474 20.40 -14.62 11.61
N ASN A 475 21.69 -14.33 11.40
CA ASN A 475 22.74 -14.42 12.43
C ASN A 475 23.01 -13.08 13.12
N GLY A 476 22.26 -12.01 12.74
CA GLY A 476 22.45 -10.66 13.26
C GLY A 476 23.63 -9.89 12.64
N GLN A 477 24.26 -10.43 11.58
CA GLN A 477 25.30 -9.73 10.83
C GLN A 477 24.70 -8.75 9.85
N VAL A 478 25.41 -7.65 9.54
CA VAL A 478 24.97 -6.69 8.53
C VAL A 478 24.99 -7.36 7.16
N ALA A 479 23.81 -7.54 6.58
CA ALA A 479 23.62 -8.05 5.23
C ALA A 479 23.69 -6.92 4.19
N ARG A 480 23.05 -5.79 4.49
CA ARG A 480 23.00 -4.63 3.59
C ARG A 480 23.27 -3.36 4.41
N SER A 481 24.33 -2.64 4.05
CA SER A 481 24.67 -1.35 4.65
C SER A 481 24.17 -0.23 3.77
N TYR A 482 23.27 0.58 4.31
CA TYR A 482 22.67 1.73 3.62
C TYR A 482 23.18 3.07 4.14
N PHE A 483 24.12 3.07 5.13
CA PHE A 483 24.62 4.29 5.74
C PHE A 483 25.19 5.25 4.71
N ILE A 484 24.88 6.54 4.88
CA ILE A 484 25.27 7.63 3.96
C ILE A 484 26.78 7.91 4.01
N ASP A 485 27.45 7.52 5.08
CA ASP A 485 28.90 7.63 5.29
C ASP A 485 29.66 6.30 5.05
N ASP A 486 28.99 5.30 4.49
CA ASP A 486 29.57 4.00 4.12
C ASP A 486 29.33 3.67 2.63
N PRO A 487 30.37 3.78 1.79
CA PRO A 487 31.70 4.35 2.05
C PRO A 487 31.66 5.89 2.21
N ILE A 488 32.67 6.46 2.85
CA ILE A 488 32.74 7.91 3.13
C ILE A 488 32.65 8.80 1.87
N THR A 489 33.00 8.26 0.71
CA THR A 489 32.86 8.94 -0.59
C THR A 489 31.41 9.28 -0.94
N VAL A 490 30.43 8.51 -0.41
CA VAL A 490 29.00 8.81 -0.59
C VAL A 490 28.63 10.12 0.10
N LEU A 491 29.13 10.34 1.32
CA LEU A 491 28.93 11.59 2.05
C LEU A 491 29.43 12.81 1.24
N GLU A 492 30.59 12.68 0.57
CA GLU A 492 31.13 13.77 -0.29
C GLU A 492 30.24 14.04 -1.52
N ILE A 493 29.57 13.01 -2.05
CA ILE A 493 28.59 13.20 -3.14
C ILE A 493 27.36 13.96 -2.63
N PHE A 494 26.80 13.58 -1.49
CA PHE A 494 25.72 14.34 -0.87
C PHE A 494 26.11 15.79 -0.62
N LYS A 495 27.28 16.05 -0.05
CA LYS A 495 27.82 17.38 0.16
C LYS A 495 27.95 18.19 -1.15
N LYS A 496 28.39 17.54 -2.23
CA LYS A 496 28.53 18.17 -3.54
C LYS A 496 27.18 18.61 -4.11
N TYR A 497 26.16 17.76 -4.02
CA TYR A 497 24.87 17.99 -4.66
C TYR A 497 23.92 18.82 -3.80
N LEU A 498 23.91 18.67 -2.47
CA LEU A 498 23.00 19.39 -1.58
C LEU A 498 23.48 20.83 -1.23
N LYS A 499 24.74 21.16 -1.42
CA LYS A 499 25.27 22.52 -1.28
C LYS A 499 24.66 23.55 -2.24
N LYS A 500 24.19 23.12 -3.39
CA LYS A 500 23.53 23.99 -4.36
C LYS A 500 22.03 23.89 -4.09
N SER A 501 21.39 25.01 -3.71
CA SER A 501 19.95 25.13 -3.83
C SER A 501 19.60 24.78 -5.28
N TRP A 502 19.02 23.58 -5.48
CA TRP A 502 18.56 23.15 -6.78
C TRP A 502 17.43 24.09 -7.21
N LYS A 503 17.76 25.15 -7.94
CA LYS A 503 16.79 25.76 -8.83
C LYS A 503 16.69 24.81 -10.02
N LEU A 504 15.48 24.30 -10.26
CA LEU A 504 15.13 23.76 -11.56
C LEU A 504 15.43 24.86 -12.57
N ASP A 505 16.55 24.76 -13.29
CA ASP A 505 16.74 25.57 -14.47
C ASP A 505 15.60 25.18 -15.41
N SER A 506 14.67 26.10 -15.60
CA SER A 506 13.65 26.01 -16.61
C SER A 506 14.37 25.88 -17.95
N TYR A 507 14.38 24.67 -18.48
CA TYR A 507 14.72 24.48 -19.90
C TYR A 507 13.55 24.98 -20.72
N ALA A 508 13.79 26.11 -21.39
CA ALA A 508 12.98 26.66 -22.45
C ALA A 508 12.89 25.68 -23.64
#